data_2704ab3f0c1bb28b86799b8d43088231
#
_entry.id   2704ab3f0c1bb28b86799b8d43088231
#
_cell.length_a   1.000
_cell.length_b   1.000
_cell.length_c   1.000
_cell.angle_alpha   90.00
_cell.angle_beta   90.00
_cell.angle_gamma   90.00
#
_symmetry.space_group_name_H-M   'P 1'
#
loop_
_entity.id
_entity.type
_entity.pdbx_description
1 polymer ?
#
loop_
_entity_poly.entity_id
_entity_poly.type
_entity_poly.pdbx_seq_one_letter_code
_entity_poly.pdbx_strand_id
1 'polypeptide(L)'
;MKNKPLFIAIMAVVLASSVYAQAPTIELVHVQGGEFLMGCTEKHSDCSVNEAPAHPVKLNGYYIAKYEVTQELWMFVMGGKNPSKIIGDSLPVTRVSWYDVTTFVSKLNQLTGKKYRLPTEAEWEYAARGGNHSKNYKYSGSNDLEEVAWFRNNSDDEPHTVGTKKPNELGIYDMSGNVYEWCSDGFDFYEWNSSEPLENPTGYNLSETKVYRGGCMTSYPDVCRVSARNQSIPNAQFNYVGFRLAMDENPE
;
A
#
# COMPACT_ATOMS: atom_id res chain seq x y z
N MET A 1 -2.29 82.16 15.67
CA MET A 1 -3.01 80.88 15.35
C MET A 1 -1.96 79.88 14.85
N LYS A 2 -1.62 78.81 15.68
CA LYS A 2 -0.58 77.85 15.35
C LYS A 2 -1.23 76.61 14.75
N ASN A 3 -0.99 76.36 13.45
CA ASN A 3 -1.43 75.11 12.76
C ASN A 3 -0.60 73.90 13.30
N LYS A 4 -1.29 72.89 13.86
CA LYS A 4 -0.70 71.62 14.21
C LYS A 4 -0.79 70.69 12.97
N PRO A 5 0.27 69.99 12.61
CA PRO A 5 0.22 68.98 11.54
C PRO A 5 -0.51 67.73 12.03
N LEU A 6 -1.45 67.26 11.19
CA LEU A 6 -2.17 65.99 11.36
C LEU A 6 -1.31 64.85 10.85
N PHE A 7 -0.78 64.01 11.76
CA PHE A 7 -0.11 62.76 11.36
C PHE A 7 -1.15 61.67 11.05
N ILE A 8 -1.28 61.33 9.79
CA ILE A 8 -2.03 60.15 9.38
C ILE A 8 -1.12 58.92 9.47
N ALA A 9 -1.37 58.07 10.46
CA ALA A 9 -0.70 56.79 10.57
C ALA A 9 -1.32 55.80 9.54
N ILE A 10 -0.57 55.45 8.50
CA ILE A 10 -0.94 54.39 7.55
C ILE A 10 -0.62 53.05 8.21
N MET A 11 -1.66 52.36 8.64
CA MET A 11 -1.54 50.98 9.17
C MET A 11 -1.46 50.02 7.98
N ALA A 12 -0.26 49.54 7.66
CA ALA A 12 -0.05 48.53 6.65
C ALA A 12 -0.57 47.17 7.18
N VAL A 13 -1.71 46.73 6.64
CA VAL A 13 -2.21 45.38 6.89
C VAL A 13 -1.37 44.40 6.04
N VAL A 14 -0.44 43.72 6.69
CA VAL A 14 0.29 42.60 6.06
C VAL A 14 -0.66 41.39 6.01
N LEU A 15 -1.27 41.15 4.86
CA LEU A 15 -1.98 39.92 4.58
C LEU A 15 -0.92 38.80 4.48
N ALA A 16 -0.75 38.05 5.54
CA ALA A 16 0.02 36.81 5.50
C ALA A 16 -0.80 35.79 4.68
N SER A 17 -0.48 35.66 3.39
CA SER A 17 -0.97 34.54 2.57
C SER A 17 -0.31 33.26 3.13
N SER A 18 -1.07 32.48 3.90
CA SER A 18 -0.68 31.11 4.23
C SER A 18 -0.60 30.32 2.94
N VAL A 19 0.61 30.02 2.48
CA VAL A 19 0.85 29.04 1.44
C VAL A 19 0.48 27.69 2.05
N TYR A 20 -0.75 27.24 1.83
CA TYR A 20 -1.12 25.86 2.10
C TYR A 20 -0.31 25.01 1.14
N ALA A 21 0.59 24.18 1.65
CA ALA A 21 1.26 23.18 0.85
C ALA A 21 0.18 22.32 0.17
N GLN A 22 0.27 22.20 -1.15
CA GLN A 22 -0.66 21.37 -1.90
C GLN A 22 -0.51 19.92 -1.45
N ALA A 23 -1.62 19.24 -1.20
CA ALA A 23 -1.59 17.83 -0.82
C ALA A 23 -0.90 16.98 -1.90
N PRO A 24 0.01 16.08 -1.53
CA PRO A 24 0.59 15.14 -2.48
C PRO A 24 -0.48 14.36 -3.22
N THR A 25 -0.30 14.14 -4.52
CA THR A 25 -1.28 13.45 -5.36
C THR A 25 -1.25 11.95 -5.05
N ILE A 26 -2.43 11.36 -4.82
CA ILE A 26 -2.61 9.91 -4.69
C ILE A 26 -3.12 9.40 -6.04
N GLU A 27 -2.25 8.74 -6.80
CA GLU A 27 -2.63 8.07 -8.04
C GLU A 27 -3.29 6.73 -7.73
N LEU A 28 -4.53 6.56 -8.17
CA LEU A 28 -5.30 5.33 -8.03
C LEU A 28 -5.46 4.65 -9.38
N VAL A 29 -5.32 3.34 -9.39
CA VAL A 29 -5.60 2.47 -10.54
C VAL A 29 -6.93 1.78 -10.30
N HIS A 30 -7.86 1.84 -11.26
CA HIS A 30 -9.08 1.06 -11.22
C HIS A 30 -8.76 -0.40 -11.54
N VAL A 31 -9.15 -1.30 -10.66
CA VAL A 31 -9.04 -2.75 -10.83
C VAL A 31 -10.45 -3.28 -11.08
N GLN A 32 -10.69 -3.69 -12.32
CA GLN A 32 -11.98 -4.31 -12.68
C GLN A 32 -12.18 -5.60 -11.88
N GLY A 33 -13.33 -5.79 -11.29
CA GLY A 33 -13.69 -7.01 -10.59
C GLY A 33 -13.58 -8.26 -11.46
N GLY A 34 -13.40 -9.41 -10.83
CA GLY A 34 -13.24 -10.68 -11.54
C GLY A 34 -12.99 -11.84 -10.59
N GLU A 35 -12.73 -13.01 -11.16
CA GLU A 35 -12.43 -14.23 -10.44
C GLU A 35 -10.98 -14.65 -10.66
N PHE A 36 -10.33 -15.16 -9.61
CA PHE A 36 -8.97 -15.69 -9.68
C PHE A 36 -8.74 -16.81 -8.67
N LEU A 37 -7.66 -17.55 -8.84
CA LEU A 37 -7.18 -18.50 -7.83
C LEU A 37 -6.21 -17.77 -6.90
N MET A 38 -6.63 -17.54 -5.66
CA MET A 38 -5.81 -16.97 -4.60
C MET A 38 -4.95 -18.06 -3.95
N GLY A 39 -3.70 -17.70 -3.66
CA GLY A 39 -2.73 -18.62 -3.05
C GLY A 39 -1.80 -19.27 -4.06
N CYS A 40 -1.12 -20.33 -3.64
CA CYS A 40 -0.15 -21.02 -4.47
C CYS A 40 -0.82 -21.91 -5.50
N THR A 41 -0.60 -21.61 -6.77
CA THR A 41 -1.04 -22.44 -7.88
C THR A 41 0.04 -23.46 -8.27
N GLU A 42 -0.33 -24.59 -8.92
CA GLU A 42 0.60 -25.65 -9.33
C GLU A 42 1.78 -25.17 -10.21
N LYS A 43 1.65 -23.98 -10.81
CA LYS A 43 2.72 -23.39 -11.62
C LYS A 43 3.89 -22.84 -10.78
N HIS A 44 3.74 -22.76 -9.46
CA HIS A 44 4.72 -22.20 -8.53
C HIS A 44 4.98 -23.19 -7.41
N SER A 45 5.94 -24.10 -7.60
CA SER A 45 6.23 -25.23 -6.70
C SER A 45 6.91 -24.85 -5.38
N ASP A 46 7.35 -23.60 -5.23
CA ASP A 46 8.16 -23.14 -4.07
C ASP A 46 7.30 -22.48 -2.99
N CYS A 47 6.11 -23.01 -2.73
CA CYS A 47 5.12 -22.38 -1.86
C CYS A 47 5.24 -22.79 -0.41
N SER A 48 4.97 -21.85 0.48
CA SER A 48 4.81 -22.12 1.91
C SER A 48 3.44 -22.74 2.21
N VAL A 49 3.33 -23.46 3.31
CA VAL A 49 2.09 -24.12 3.74
C VAL A 49 0.94 -23.13 3.90
N ASN A 50 1.24 -21.90 4.30
CA ASN A 50 0.24 -20.85 4.51
C ASN A 50 -0.32 -20.23 3.21
N GLU A 51 0.22 -20.64 2.04
CA GLU A 51 -0.26 -20.21 0.72
C GLU A 51 -1.21 -21.26 0.10
N ALA A 52 -1.43 -22.38 0.77
CA ALA A 52 -2.24 -23.50 0.30
C ALA A 52 -3.45 -23.75 1.21
N PRO A 53 -4.54 -24.32 0.68
CA PRO A 53 -4.78 -24.63 -0.73
C PRO A 53 -5.07 -23.35 -1.57
N ALA A 54 -4.71 -23.37 -2.85
CA ALA A 54 -5.21 -22.36 -3.77
C ALA A 54 -6.74 -22.52 -3.90
N HIS A 55 -7.46 -21.40 -3.87
CA HIS A 55 -8.91 -21.41 -3.84
C HIS A 55 -9.49 -20.27 -4.69
N PRO A 56 -10.70 -20.45 -5.25
CA PRO A 56 -11.32 -19.42 -6.08
C PRO A 56 -11.83 -18.26 -5.22
N VAL A 57 -11.55 -17.05 -5.69
CA VAL A 57 -12.02 -15.79 -5.10
C VAL A 57 -12.64 -14.95 -6.19
N LYS A 58 -13.76 -14.29 -5.88
CA LYS A 58 -14.42 -13.31 -6.73
C LYS A 58 -14.46 -11.96 -6.04
N LEU A 59 -13.98 -10.94 -6.73
CA LEU A 59 -13.92 -9.56 -6.25
C LEU A 59 -14.79 -8.63 -7.09
N ASN A 60 -15.41 -7.66 -6.43
CA ASN A 60 -15.97 -6.48 -7.08
C ASN A 60 -14.87 -5.58 -7.60
N GLY A 61 -15.22 -4.57 -8.42
CA GLY A 61 -14.29 -3.51 -8.82
C GLY A 61 -13.90 -2.63 -7.63
N TYR A 62 -12.66 -2.16 -7.63
CA TYR A 62 -12.11 -1.27 -6.60
C TYR A 62 -10.98 -0.42 -7.19
N TYR A 63 -10.53 0.56 -6.43
CA TYR A 63 -9.33 1.33 -6.72
C TYR A 63 -8.20 0.94 -5.77
N ILE A 64 -6.98 0.86 -6.28
CA ILE A 64 -5.77 0.64 -5.48
C ILE A 64 -4.71 1.69 -5.84
N ALA A 65 -3.93 2.13 -4.86
CA ALA A 65 -2.85 3.07 -5.11
C ALA A 65 -1.79 2.46 -6.01
N LYS A 66 -1.38 3.26 -7.01
CA LYS A 66 -0.34 2.90 -7.98
C LYS A 66 1.00 2.60 -7.33
N TYR A 67 1.27 3.28 -6.22
CA TYR A 67 2.50 3.21 -5.42
C TYR A 67 2.19 2.94 -3.95
N GLU A 68 3.21 2.55 -3.21
CA GLU A 68 3.22 2.56 -1.76
C GLU A 68 3.03 4.01 -1.25
N VAL A 69 2.51 4.18 -0.03
CA VAL A 69 2.40 5.50 0.60
C VAL A 69 3.79 6.04 0.87
N THR A 70 4.10 7.21 0.29
CA THR A 70 5.40 7.87 0.44
C THR A 70 5.53 8.58 1.79
N GLN A 71 6.77 8.85 2.18
CA GLN A 71 7.07 9.61 3.39
C GLN A 71 6.54 11.05 3.31
N GLU A 72 6.56 11.68 2.14
CA GLU A 72 5.95 12.99 1.92
C GLU A 72 4.44 12.98 2.23
N LEU A 73 3.69 12.02 1.67
CA LEU A 73 2.26 11.89 1.93
C LEU A 73 1.99 11.58 3.41
N TRP A 74 2.79 10.69 4.00
CA TRP A 74 2.69 10.40 5.42
C TRP A 74 2.87 11.65 6.29
N MET A 75 3.94 12.42 6.06
CA MET A 75 4.22 13.64 6.82
C MET A 75 3.13 14.69 6.65
N PHE A 76 2.61 14.85 5.43
CA PHE A 76 1.50 15.76 5.16
C PHE A 76 0.27 15.43 6.01
N VAL A 77 -0.13 14.15 6.06
CA VAL A 77 -1.33 13.70 6.79
C VAL A 77 -1.09 13.66 8.31
N MET A 78 0.10 13.24 8.75
CA MET A 78 0.40 13.02 10.17
C MET A 78 1.01 14.22 10.89
N GLY A 79 1.19 15.35 10.21
CA GLY A 79 1.68 16.59 10.81
C GLY A 79 3.20 16.62 10.99
N GLY A 80 3.97 16.13 10.01
CA GLY A 80 5.41 16.31 9.91
C GLY A 80 6.28 15.30 10.67
N LYS A 81 5.69 14.26 11.28
CA LYS A 81 6.46 13.20 11.95
C LYS A 81 6.73 12.04 11.00
N ASN A 82 7.98 11.83 10.60
CA ASN A 82 8.41 10.71 9.79
C ASN A 82 8.98 9.59 10.67
N PRO A 83 8.35 8.39 10.73
CA PRO A 83 8.84 7.28 11.54
C PRO A 83 9.96 6.48 10.88
N SER A 84 10.17 6.64 9.57
CA SER A 84 11.12 5.87 8.77
C SER A 84 12.56 6.07 9.25
N LYS A 85 13.40 5.03 9.09
CA LYS A 85 14.82 5.11 9.43
C LYS A 85 15.63 5.81 8.34
N ILE A 86 15.33 5.49 7.08
CA ILE A 86 15.95 6.10 5.89
C ILE A 86 14.99 7.16 5.38
N ILE A 87 15.47 8.37 5.20
CA ILE A 87 14.66 9.56 4.94
C ILE A 87 14.74 9.96 3.48
N GLY A 88 13.57 10.18 2.87
CA GLY A 88 13.43 10.70 1.50
C GLY A 88 11.96 10.81 1.12
N ASP A 89 11.54 11.95 0.61
CA ASP A 89 10.14 12.27 0.34
C ASP A 89 9.45 11.23 -0.55
N SER A 90 10.13 10.74 -1.58
CA SER A 90 9.62 9.75 -2.53
C SER A 90 9.89 8.29 -2.12
N LEU A 91 10.49 8.05 -0.95
CA LEU A 91 10.63 6.71 -0.40
C LEU A 91 9.31 6.26 0.24
N PRO A 92 9.00 4.95 0.28
CA PRO A 92 7.87 4.46 1.02
C PRO A 92 8.03 4.75 2.53
N VAL A 93 6.94 5.05 3.20
CA VAL A 93 6.97 5.16 4.66
C VAL A 93 7.13 3.78 5.27
N THR A 94 8.00 3.67 6.28
CA THR A 94 8.26 2.43 7.03
C THR A 94 8.20 2.68 8.54
N ARG A 95 8.34 1.64 9.37
CA ARG A 95 8.20 1.70 10.82
C ARG A 95 6.84 2.21 11.28
N VAL A 96 5.82 1.83 10.53
CA VAL A 96 4.41 2.08 10.83
C VAL A 96 3.75 0.77 11.25
N SER A 97 3.10 0.77 12.41
CA SER A 97 2.26 -0.33 12.84
C SER A 97 0.92 -0.32 12.06
N TRP A 98 0.20 -1.42 12.09
CA TRP A 98 -1.13 -1.48 11.47
C TRP A 98 -2.09 -0.43 12.09
N TYR A 99 -1.96 -0.16 13.40
CA TYR A 99 -2.74 0.89 14.06
C TYR A 99 -2.32 2.31 13.65
N ASP A 100 -1.03 2.55 13.41
CA ASP A 100 -0.57 3.83 12.87
C ASP A 100 -1.16 4.06 11.48
N VAL A 101 -1.20 3.01 10.64
CA VAL A 101 -1.80 3.06 9.31
C VAL A 101 -3.30 3.33 9.36
N THR A 102 -4.05 2.68 10.26
CA THR A 102 -5.49 2.97 10.41
C THR A 102 -5.74 4.40 10.87
N THR A 103 -4.88 4.92 11.73
CA THR A 103 -4.91 6.33 12.17
C THR A 103 -4.64 7.28 10.99
N PHE A 104 -3.62 6.96 10.17
CA PHE A 104 -3.32 7.71 8.93
C PHE A 104 -4.51 7.73 7.98
N VAL A 105 -5.12 6.57 7.70
CA VAL A 105 -6.29 6.45 6.82
C VAL A 105 -7.46 7.28 7.34
N SER A 106 -7.74 7.23 8.64
CA SER A 106 -8.80 8.04 9.25
C SER A 106 -8.58 9.54 9.05
N LYS A 107 -7.34 10.02 9.29
CA LYS A 107 -6.97 11.43 9.09
C LYS A 107 -7.03 11.83 7.61
N LEU A 108 -6.52 10.99 6.71
CA LEU A 108 -6.57 11.23 5.27
C LEU A 108 -8.01 11.39 4.79
N ASN A 109 -8.92 10.52 5.26
CA ASN A 109 -10.33 10.58 4.93
C ASN A 109 -10.99 11.87 5.44
N GLN A 110 -10.65 12.31 6.65
CA GLN A 110 -11.11 13.60 7.19
C GLN A 110 -10.61 14.79 6.36
N LEU A 111 -9.35 14.76 5.91
CA LEU A 111 -8.75 15.84 5.11
C LEU A 111 -9.31 15.91 3.69
N THR A 112 -9.62 14.76 3.09
CA THR A 112 -9.98 14.67 1.66
C THR A 112 -11.48 14.53 1.40
N GLY A 113 -12.25 14.10 2.41
CA GLY A 113 -13.66 13.72 2.26
C GLY A 113 -13.87 12.41 1.49
N LYS A 114 -12.78 11.68 1.17
CA LYS A 114 -12.83 10.39 0.49
C LYS A 114 -12.87 9.23 1.50
N LYS A 115 -13.13 8.01 1.00
CA LYS A 115 -13.19 6.79 1.82
C LYS A 115 -12.03 5.84 1.47
N TYR A 116 -10.79 6.29 1.69
CA TYR A 116 -9.63 5.41 1.58
C TYR A 116 -9.63 4.35 2.67
N ARG A 117 -9.02 3.21 2.38
CA ARG A 117 -8.81 2.08 3.29
C ARG A 117 -7.52 1.34 2.94
N LEU A 118 -7.15 0.35 3.73
CA LEU A 118 -6.20 -0.67 3.30
C LEU A 118 -6.88 -1.60 2.27
N PRO A 119 -6.13 -2.18 1.33
CA PRO A 119 -6.65 -3.30 0.53
C PRO A 119 -6.90 -4.50 1.43
N THR A 120 -7.87 -5.34 1.06
CA THR A 120 -7.94 -6.70 1.60
C THR A 120 -6.77 -7.52 1.04
N GLU A 121 -6.42 -8.63 1.70
CA GLU A 121 -5.37 -9.52 1.21
C GLU A 121 -5.69 -10.06 -0.19
N ALA A 122 -6.96 -10.39 -0.45
CA ALA A 122 -7.43 -10.85 -1.74
C ALA A 122 -7.34 -9.78 -2.82
N GLU A 123 -7.73 -8.54 -2.52
CA GLU A 123 -7.57 -7.41 -3.44
C GLU A 123 -6.10 -7.15 -3.76
N TRP A 124 -5.25 -7.19 -2.72
CA TRP A 124 -3.81 -7.01 -2.90
C TRP A 124 -3.24 -8.07 -3.84
N GLU A 125 -3.54 -9.37 -3.62
CA GLU A 125 -3.02 -10.46 -4.47
C GLU A 125 -3.59 -10.39 -5.89
N TYR A 126 -4.87 -10.10 -6.05
CA TYR A 126 -5.49 -9.96 -7.37
C TYR A 126 -4.85 -8.83 -8.18
N ALA A 127 -4.64 -7.67 -7.55
CA ALA A 127 -3.93 -6.55 -8.18
C ALA A 127 -2.47 -6.90 -8.51
N ALA A 128 -1.75 -7.58 -7.60
CA ALA A 128 -0.36 -8.01 -7.83
C ALA A 128 -0.23 -8.99 -9.00
N ARG A 129 -1.23 -9.84 -9.20
CA ARG A 129 -1.31 -10.79 -10.34
C ARG A 129 -1.67 -10.12 -11.66
N GLY A 130 -2.05 -8.83 -11.68
CA GLY A 130 -2.46 -8.11 -12.89
C GLY A 130 -3.97 -8.15 -13.16
N GLY A 131 -4.80 -8.55 -12.19
CA GLY A 131 -6.25 -8.60 -12.31
C GLY A 131 -6.70 -9.45 -13.50
N ASN A 132 -7.69 -8.96 -14.25
CA ASN A 132 -8.19 -9.61 -15.49
C ASN A 132 -7.15 -9.63 -16.64
N HIS A 133 -6.01 -8.93 -16.50
CA HIS A 133 -4.92 -8.92 -17.49
C HIS A 133 -3.76 -9.83 -17.09
N SER A 134 -3.94 -10.64 -16.06
CA SER A 134 -2.91 -11.51 -15.49
C SER A 134 -2.26 -12.41 -16.55
N LYS A 135 -0.94 -12.43 -16.56
CA LYS A 135 -0.14 -13.36 -17.37
C LYS A 135 0.38 -14.55 -16.54
N ASN A 136 -0.10 -14.67 -15.31
CA ASN A 136 0.30 -15.70 -14.35
C ASN A 136 1.82 -15.70 -14.07
N TYR A 137 2.41 -14.52 -13.94
CA TYR A 137 3.80 -14.38 -13.55
C TYR A 137 4.01 -14.75 -12.07
N LYS A 138 5.22 -15.19 -11.75
CA LYS A 138 5.64 -15.53 -10.38
C LYS A 138 5.70 -14.28 -9.48
N TYR A 139 6.13 -13.15 -10.06
CA TYR A 139 6.22 -11.85 -9.41
C TYR A 139 5.27 -10.87 -10.09
N SER A 140 5.00 -9.75 -9.47
CA SER A 140 4.08 -8.77 -10.02
C SER A 140 4.68 -8.11 -11.29
N GLY A 141 4.18 -8.52 -12.47
CA GLY A 141 4.57 -8.00 -13.77
C GLY A 141 5.68 -8.77 -14.51
N SER A 142 6.37 -9.75 -13.89
CA SER A 142 7.40 -10.56 -14.56
C SER A 142 7.69 -11.89 -13.86
N ASN A 143 8.32 -12.82 -14.58
CA ASN A 143 8.99 -13.99 -13.98
C ASN A 143 10.45 -13.68 -13.59
N ASP A 144 10.99 -12.55 -14.02
CA ASP A 144 12.30 -12.04 -13.63
C ASP A 144 12.14 -10.96 -12.56
N LEU A 145 12.54 -11.28 -11.33
CA LEU A 145 12.40 -10.37 -10.19
C LEU A 145 13.25 -9.09 -10.34
N GLU A 146 14.40 -9.16 -11.02
CA GLU A 146 15.27 -8.01 -11.25
C GLU A 146 14.58 -6.89 -12.02
N GLU A 147 13.63 -7.23 -12.90
CA GLU A 147 12.90 -6.25 -13.70
C GLU A 147 11.90 -5.43 -12.90
N VAL A 148 11.28 -6.05 -11.89
CA VAL A 148 10.05 -5.54 -11.24
C VAL A 148 10.21 -5.22 -9.75
N ALA A 149 11.36 -5.58 -9.12
CA ALA A 149 11.51 -5.48 -7.69
C ALA A 149 12.86 -4.90 -7.23
N TRP A 150 12.81 -4.17 -6.12
CA TRP A 150 13.94 -3.91 -5.26
C TRP A 150 13.94 -4.97 -4.14
N PHE A 151 14.94 -5.86 -4.14
CA PHE A 151 15.04 -6.97 -3.22
C PHE A 151 16.51 -7.17 -2.81
N ARG A 152 16.81 -8.13 -1.97
CA ARG A 152 18.12 -8.33 -1.35
C ARG A 152 19.34 -8.21 -2.29
N ASN A 153 19.21 -8.66 -3.55
CA ASN A 153 20.37 -8.72 -4.44
C ASN A 153 20.66 -7.39 -5.16
N ASN A 154 19.74 -6.42 -5.15
CA ASN A 154 19.84 -5.21 -5.94
C ASN A 154 19.43 -3.91 -5.23
N SER A 155 19.08 -3.98 -3.93
CA SER A 155 18.55 -2.85 -3.16
C SER A 155 19.56 -2.18 -2.23
N ASP A 156 20.75 -2.77 -2.04
CA ASP A 156 21.71 -2.35 -1.01
C ASP A 156 21.11 -2.34 0.42
N ASP A 157 20.13 -3.24 0.67
CA ASP A 157 19.35 -3.37 1.91
C ASP A 157 18.57 -2.08 2.30
N GLU A 158 18.30 -1.18 1.34
CA GLU A 158 17.61 0.09 1.55
C GLU A 158 16.33 0.19 0.69
N PRO A 159 15.27 0.90 1.17
CA PRO A 159 14.09 1.19 0.34
C PRO A 159 14.45 2.18 -0.76
N HIS A 160 13.86 2.01 -1.92
CA HIS A 160 14.05 2.86 -3.10
C HIS A 160 12.84 3.74 -3.35
N THR A 161 13.04 4.81 -4.12
CA THR A 161 11.97 5.66 -4.63
C THR A 161 10.89 4.80 -5.29
N VAL A 162 9.63 5.02 -4.91
CA VAL A 162 8.51 4.28 -5.47
C VAL A 162 8.41 4.42 -6.98
N GLY A 163 8.00 3.37 -7.69
CA GLY A 163 7.76 3.40 -9.12
C GLY A 163 9.03 3.40 -10.00
N THR A 164 10.18 2.99 -9.50
CA THR A 164 11.45 3.01 -10.26
C THR A 164 11.76 1.69 -10.96
N LYS A 165 11.04 0.62 -10.69
CA LYS A 165 11.07 -0.64 -11.44
C LYS A 165 9.93 -0.69 -12.46
N LYS A 166 9.79 -1.79 -13.22
CA LYS A 166 8.68 -1.97 -14.16
C LYS A 166 7.38 -2.24 -13.41
N PRO A 167 6.24 -1.67 -13.86
CA PRO A 167 4.93 -1.99 -13.31
C PRO A 167 4.42 -3.34 -13.79
N ASN A 168 3.36 -3.81 -13.14
CA ASN A 168 2.60 -4.95 -13.62
C ASN A 168 1.62 -4.57 -14.75
N GLU A 169 0.79 -5.52 -15.18
CA GLU A 169 -0.16 -5.38 -16.29
C GLU A 169 -1.22 -4.30 -16.07
N LEU A 170 -1.48 -3.92 -14.81
CA LEU A 170 -2.40 -2.83 -14.45
C LEU A 170 -1.70 -1.47 -14.33
N GLY A 171 -0.37 -1.42 -14.48
CA GLY A 171 0.41 -0.20 -14.24
C GLY A 171 0.68 0.09 -12.77
N ILE A 172 0.58 -0.92 -11.89
CA ILE A 172 0.87 -0.83 -10.46
C ILE A 172 2.31 -1.24 -10.22
N TYR A 173 3.02 -0.49 -9.36
CA TYR A 173 4.43 -0.67 -9.09
C TYR A 173 4.67 -1.28 -7.71
N ASP A 174 5.85 -1.86 -7.53
CA ASP A 174 6.45 -2.26 -6.24
C ASP A 174 5.62 -3.30 -5.45
N MET A 175 4.72 -4.04 -6.12
CA MET A 175 3.97 -5.13 -5.48
C MET A 175 4.81 -6.41 -5.30
N SER A 176 6.06 -6.40 -5.73
CA SER A 176 7.11 -7.36 -5.39
C SER A 176 8.35 -6.58 -4.98
N GLY A 177 8.82 -6.76 -3.74
CA GLY A 177 10.01 -6.07 -3.19
C GLY A 177 9.70 -4.67 -2.62
N ASN A 178 10.68 -3.81 -2.57
CA ASN A 178 10.75 -2.50 -1.93
C ASN A 178 10.39 -2.57 -0.45
N VAL A 179 9.13 -2.45 -0.05
CA VAL A 179 8.69 -2.72 1.32
C VAL A 179 7.48 -3.66 1.36
N TYR A 180 7.39 -4.48 2.41
CA TYR A 180 6.15 -5.20 2.69
C TYR A 180 5.00 -4.24 2.92
N GLU A 181 3.79 -4.66 2.63
CA GLU A 181 2.59 -3.83 2.72
C GLU A 181 1.53 -4.46 3.61
N TRP A 182 1.10 -3.71 4.65
CA TRP A 182 -0.01 -4.10 5.48
C TRP A 182 -1.31 -4.21 4.67
N CYS A 183 -2.05 -5.31 4.89
CA CYS A 183 -3.44 -5.48 4.46
C CYS A 183 -4.42 -5.27 5.63
N SER A 184 -5.71 -5.15 5.32
CA SER A 184 -6.75 -4.99 6.35
C SER A 184 -6.95 -6.25 7.18
N ASP A 185 -6.66 -7.40 6.60
CA ASP A 185 -7.05 -8.72 7.04
C ASP A 185 -6.29 -9.21 8.28
N GLY A 186 -7.01 -9.92 9.14
CA GLY A 186 -6.40 -10.83 10.09
C GLY A 186 -5.88 -12.07 9.37
N PHE A 187 -4.71 -12.54 9.80
CA PHE A 187 -4.11 -13.75 9.21
C PHE A 187 -4.79 -15.00 9.75
N ASP A 188 -5.11 -15.92 8.83
CA ASP A 188 -5.41 -17.32 9.11
C ASP A 188 -4.88 -18.21 7.99
N PHE A 189 -4.79 -19.51 8.24
CA PHE A 189 -4.51 -20.47 7.17
C PHE A 189 -5.71 -20.56 6.24
N TYR A 190 -5.45 -20.82 4.98
CA TYR A 190 -6.54 -21.04 4.05
C TYR A 190 -7.24 -22.37 4.35
N GLU A 191 -8.52 -22.28 4.67
CA GLU A 191 -9.42 -23.44 4.76
C GLU A 191 -10.40 -23.37 3.59
N TRP A 192 -10.26 -24.31 2.65
CA TRP A 192 -11.12 -24.34 1.49
C TRP A 192 -11.69 -25.74 1.26
N ASN A 193 -13.01 -25.85 1.28
CA ASN A 193 -13.75 -27.10 1.09
C ASN A 193 -15.01 -26.91 0.24
N SER A 194 -15.14 -25.82 -0.50
CA SER A 194 -16.29 -25.47 -1.34
C SER A 194 -15.91 -25.45 -2.83
N SER A 195 -16.89 -25.64 -3.72
CA SER A 195 -16.76 -25.42 -5.15
C SER A 195 -17.03 -23.98 -5.57
N GLU A 196 -17.67 -23.20 -4.70
CA GLU A 196 -18.08 -21.83 -4.99
C GLU A 196 -16.98 -20.84 -4.56
N PRO A 197 -16.71 -19.77 -5.34
CA PRO A 197 -15.72 -18.76 -4.99
C PRO A 197 -16.09 -18.02 -3.69
N LEU A 198 -15.08 -17.62 -2.93
CA LEU A 198 -15.27 -16.64 -1.84
C LEU A 198 -15.54 -15.27 -2.45
N GLU A 199 -16.66 -14.67 -2.12
CA GLU A 199 -17.00 -13.32 -2.60
C GLU A 199 -16.47 -12.24 -1.66
N ASN A 200 -15.60 -11.35 -2.19
CA ASN A 200 -15.01 -10.21 -1.47
C ASN A 200 -14.53 -10.55 -0.04
N PRO A 201 -13.64 -11.55 0.13
CA PRO A 201 -13.21 -11.96 1.47
C PRO A 201 -12.45 -10.83 2.17
N THR A 202 -12.65 -10.70 3.49
CA THR A 202 -12.04 -9.69 4.36
C THR A 202 -11.13 -10.29 5.43
N GLY A 203 -10.73 -11.56 5.24
CA GLY A 203 -9.90 -12.30 6.19
C GLY A 203 -10.58 -12.64 7.51
N TYR A 204 -9.81 -13.14 8.47
CA TYR A 204 -10.31 -13.61 9.75
C TYR A 204 -10.30 -12.48 10.80
N ASN A 205 -11.49 -12.04 11.21
CA ASN A 205 -11.64 -10.88 12.09
C ASN A 205 -11.17 -11.10 13.55
N LEU A 206 -11.05 -12.36 14.00
CA LEU A 206 -10.59 -12.71 15.35
C LEU A 206 -9.11 -13.00 15.45
N SER A 207 -8.34 -12.83 14.37
CA SER A 207 -6.90 -13.05 14.38
C SER A 207 -6.16 -12.03 15.25
N GLU A 208 -5.21 -12.50 16.04
CA GLU A 208 -4.29 -11.65 16.82
C GLU A 208 -3.21 -10.99 15.96
N THR A 209 -3.08 -11.41 14.70
CA THR A 209 -2.09 -10.91 13.76
C THR A 209 -2.73 -10.35 12.50
N LYS A 210 -2.01 -9.47 11.82
CA LYS A 210 -2.39 -8.83 10.56
C LYS A 210 -1.47 -9.29 9.43
N VAL A 211 -2.06 -9.43 8.24
CA VAL A 211 -1.35 -9.82 7.03
C VAL A 211 -0.52 -8.67 6.50
N TYR A 212 0.68 -8.98 5.98
CA TYR A 212 1.44 -8.11 5.10
C TYR A 212 2.04 -8.91 3.93
N ARG A 213 2.20 -8.27 2.78
CA ARG A 213 2.45 -8.90 1.48
C ARG A 213 3.62 -8.25 0.73
N GLY A 214 4.11 -8.90 -0.33
CA GLY A 214 4.97 -8.34 -1.36
C GLY A 214 6.46 -8.62 -1.25
N GLY A 215 6.98 -8.95 -0.09
CA GLY A 215 8.43 -8.95 0.12
C GLY A 215 8.97 -7.53 0.35
N CYS A 216 10.27 -7.39 0.54
CA CYS A 216 10.91 -6.09 0.77
C CYS A 216 12.36 -6.09 0.25
N MET A 217 13.03 -4.94 0.38
CA MET A 217 14.41 -4.72 -0.04
C MET A 217 15.43 -5.74 0.54
N THR A 218 15.14 -6.37 1.67
CA THR A 218 16.03 -7.39 2.27
C THR A 218 15.57 -8.82 2.04
N SER A 219 14.48 -9.01 1.28
CA SER A 219 13.86 -10.31 1.04
C SER A 219 14.61 -11.15 0.01
N TYR A 220 14.58 -12.46 0.18
CA TYR A 220 14.93 -13.41 -0.86
C TYR A 220 13.81 -13.53 -1.90
N PRO A 221 14.11 -14.02 -3.12
CA PRO A 221 13.12 -14.11 -4.20
C PRO A 221 11.86 -14.91 -3.87
N ASP A 222 11.97 -15.94 -3.05
CA ASP A 222 10.87 -16.83 -2.66
C ASP A 222 9.74 -16.12 -1.90
N VAL A 223 10.05 -15.08 -1.15
CA VAL A 223 9.05 -14.29 -0.40
C VAL A 223 8.56 -13.02 -1.14
N CYS A 224 9.11 -12.73 -2.34
CA CYS A 224 8.62 -11.66 -3.21
C CYS A 224 7.55 -12.12 -4.22
N ARG A 225 7.16 -13.41 -4.17
CA ARG A 225 6.12 -13.98 -5.05
C ARG A 225 4.75 -13.36 -4.76
N VAL A 226 3.91 -13.24 -5.78
CA VAL A 226 2.56 -12.67 -5.62
C VAL A 226 1.68 -13.43 -4.63
N SER A 227 1.93 -14.73 -4.41
CA SER A 227 1.20 -15.57 -3.45
C SER A 227 1.81 -15.59 -2.04
N ALA A 228 3.07 -15.13 -1.87
CA ALA A 228 3.75 -15.18 -0.58
C ALA A 228 3.04 -14.36 0.49
N ARG A 229 2.86 -14.95 1.67
CA ARG A 229 2.11 -14.37 2.79
C ARG A 229 2.98 -14.24 4.02
N ASN A 230 2.78 -13.14 4.75
CA ASN A 230 3.41 -12.90 6.03
C ASN A 230 2.41 -12.31 7.02
N GLN A 231 2.76 -12.34 8.31
CA GLN A 231 1.92 -11.82 9.38
C GLN A 231 2.74 -11.26 10.54
N SER A 232 2.15 -10.35 11.27
CA SER A 232 2.68 -9.91 12.56
C SER A 232 1.58 -9.34 13.46
N ILE A 233 1.89 -9.14 14.74
CA ILE A 233 1.01 -8.44 15.66
C ILE A 233 0.79 -7.00 15.18
N PRO A 234 -0.43 -6.43 15.34
CA PRO A 234 -0.81 -5.17 14.71
C PRO A 234 -0.08 -3.93 15.26
N ASN A 235 0.62 -4.03 16.39
CA ASN A 235 1.44 -2.95 16.96
C ASN A 235 2.93 -3.05 16.58
N ALA A 236 3.35 -4.06 15.81
CA ALA A 236 4.73 -4.21 15.37
C ALA A 236 5.13 -3.09 14.39
N GLN A 237 6.38 -2.61 14.49
CA GLN A 237 6.95 -1.59 13.62
C GLN A 237 8.28 -2.09 13.05
N PHE A 238 8.35 -2.27 11.74
CA PHE A 238 9.53 -2.79 11.05
C PHE A 238 10.10 -1.76 10.07
N ASN A 239 11.42 -1.75 9.91
CA ASN A 239 12.10 -0.87 8.94
C ASN A 239 11.78 -1.20 7.47
N TYR A 240 11.07 -2.29 7.25
CA TYR A 240 10.80 -2.88 5.94
C TYR A 240 9.31 -3.13 5.66
N VAL A 241 8.41 -2.58 6.50
CA VAL A 241 6.95 -2.68 6.30
C VAL A 241 6.36 -1.28 6.22
N GLY A 242 5.66 -1.04 5.13
CA GLY A 242 4.84 0.12 4.82
C GLY A 242 3.41 -0.32 4.46
N PHE A 243 2.77 0.38 3.51
CA PHE A 243 1.43 0.06 3.05
C PHE A 243 1.09 0.84 1.77
N ARG A 244 0.03 0.40 1.08
CA ARG A 244 -0.66 1.17 0.04
C ARG A 244 -2.13 1.36 0.36
N LEU A 245 -2.78 2.27 -0.35
CA LEU A 245 -4.18 2.60 -0.17
C LEU A 245 -5.07 1.86 -1.17
N ALA A 246 -6.30 1.61 -0.77
CA ALA A 246 -7.39 1.20 -1.63
C ALA A 246 -8.63 2.06 -1.40
N MET A 247 -9.63 1.94 -2.26
CA MET A 247 -10.92 2.61 -2.15
C MET A 247 -11.96 1.79 -2.93
N ASP A 248 -13.17 1.72 -2.42
CA ASP A 248 -14.27 1.04 -3.11
C ASP A 248 -14.66 1.79 -4.39
N GLU A 249 -15.11 1.06 -5.41
CA GLU A 249 -15.58 1.66 -6.68
C GLU A 249 -16.81 2.55 -6.45
N ASN A 250 -17.72 2.12 -5.57
CA ASN A 250 -18.92 2.85 -5.18
C ASN A 250 -18.97 2.98 -3.65
N PRO A 251 -18.26 3.94 -3.05
CA PRO A 251 -18.28 4.12 -1.60
C PRO A 251 -19.66 4.66 -1.17
N GLU A 252 -20.44 3.81 -0.47
CA GLU A 252 -21.71 4.23 0.16
C GLU A 252 -21.53 5.28 1.27
#